data_4c98fbd168c198c04088d4b44dbaec1c
#
_entry.id   4c98fbd168c198c04088d4b44dbaec1c
#
_cell.length_a   1.000
_cell.length_b   1.000
_cell.length_c   1.000
_cell.angle_alpha   90.00
_cell.angle_beta   90.00
_cell.angle_gamma   90.00
#
_symmetry.space_group_name_H-M   'P 1'
#
loop_
_entity.id
_entity.type
_entity.pdbx_description
1 polymer ?
#
loop_
_entity_poly.entity_id
_entity_poly.type
_entity_poly.pdbx_seq_one_letter_code
_entity_poly.pdbx_strand_id
1 'polypeptide(L)'
;MKPKEKLVSILMNKFNARRQSNGVWYTISCPFCGDSPNPHTRHCNIRVSKNDDALIVHCFQLKCTASGIMNKSHLIRMGILDSDITEFVESNRSITHELISQELSTEIKYNIETKEDSEVQDYFHKRTKLELSINVKNKYRIVENLRSFVEINKDTLPDLVKDKLLDYNVKSIGFLNPTGTNILLRSVDDTKRFMKFSLLDNSNISRFITHKPYAIERANDYLDDNSYITICEGPFDLINTMEYIMPENKGIWVSGTVTNQKGFIKAITKYNPYRHIVYIADSDVDDRLIKSFFKDIRYRVKDIYVVRNKAYKDVGDMTKPIDIYKYEI
;
A
#
# COMPACT_ATOMS: atom_id res chain seq x y z
N MET A 1 22.84 -18.08 -23.41
CA MET A 1 21.57 -17.37 -23.07
C MET A 1 21.78 -16.71 -21.72
N LYS A 2 21.45 -15.43 -21.58
CA LYS A 2 21.61 -14.70 -20.32
C LYS A 2 20.68 -15.31 -19.24
N PRO A 3 21.05 -15.26 -17.94
CA PRO A 3 20.24 -15.84 -16.86
C PRO A 3 18.78 -15.36 -16.85
N LYS A 4 18.57 -14.08 -17.14
CA LYS A 4 17.25 -13.47 -17.30
C LYS A 4 16.42 -14.11 -18.43
N GLU A 5 17.02 -14.32 -19.57
CA GLU A 5 16.39 -14.97 -20.72
C GLU A 5 16.06 -16.42 -20.42
N LYS A 6 16.97 -17.12 -19.70
CA LYS A 6 16.71 -18.48 -19.20
C LYS A 6 15.49 -18.51 -18.29
N LEU A 7 15.40 -17.59 -17.32
CA LEU A 7 14.26 -17.50 -16.41
C LEU A 7 12.95 -17.26 -17.18
N VAL A 8 12.94 -16.30 -18.10
CA VAL A 8 11.76 -16.03 -18.95
C VAL A 8 11.37 -17.25 -19.76
N SER A 9 12.35 -17.94 -20.37
CA SER A 9 12.10 -19.18 -21.13
C SER A 9 11.46 -20.27 -20.25
N ILE A 10 11.93 -20.44 -19.02
CA ILE A 10 11.35 -21.39 -18.07
C ILE A 10 9.91 -20.98 -17.71
N LEU A 11 9.66 -19.69 -17.46
CA LEU A 11 8.29 -19.21 -17.18
C LEU A 11 7.35 -19.51 -18.34
N MET A 12 7.78 -19.26 -19.56
CA MET A 12 6.96 -19.49 -20.75
C MET A 12 6.73 -20.98 -21.02
N ASN A 13 7.78 -21.81 -20.95
CA ASN A 13 7.71 -23.21 -21.37
C ASN A 13 7.26 -24.16 -20.27
N LYS A 14 7.81 -24.06 -19.05
CA LYS A 14 7.49 -24.95 -17.94
C LYS A 14 6.18 -24.55 -17.23
N PHE A 15 5.95 -23.24 -17.05
CA PHE A 15 4.78 -22.73 -16.34
C PHE A 15 3.68 -22.21 -17.27
N ASN A 16 3.89 -22.32 -18.59
CA ASN A 16 2.94 -21.83 -19.60
C ASN A 16 2.48 -20.40 -19.27
N ALA A 17 3.43 -19.52 -18.96
CA ALA A 17 3.14 -18.15 -18.50
C ALA A 17 2.41 -17.33 -19.57
N ARG A 18 1.49 -16.49 -19.15
CA ARG A 18 0.91 -15.43 -20.01
C ARG A 18 1.67 -14.13 -19.76
N ARG A 19 2.34 -13.63 -20.79
CA ARG A 19 2.99 -12.31 -20.74
C ARG A 19 1.94 -11.23 -20.84
N GLN A 20 1.97 -10.27 -19.91
CA GLN A 20 1.07 -9.11 -19.94
C GLN A 20 1.50 -8.08 -20.99
N SER A 21 0.59 -7.20 -21.39
CA SER A 21 0.80 -6.18 -22.44
C SER A 21 2.00 -5.26 -22.19
N ASN A 22 2.31 -4.96 -20.92
CA ASN A 22 3.48 -4.15 -20.52
C ASN A 22 4.83 -4.87 -20.72
N GLY A 23 4.81 -6.17 -21.05
CA GLY A 23 5.99 -6.96 -21.40
C GLY A 23 6.94 -7.31 -20.24
N VAL A 24 6.62 -6.94 -18.99
CA VAL A 24 7.46 -7.19 -17.80
C VAL A 24 6.82 -8.17 -16.81
N TRP A 25 5.52 -8.36 -16.88
CA TRP A 25 4.78 -9.28 -16.01
C TRP A 25 4.43 -10.58 -16.72
N TYR A 26 4.56 -11.67 -15.98
CA TYR A 26 4.24 -13.03 -16.41
C TYR A 26 3.28 -13.62 -15.40
N THR A 27 2.08 -13.98 -15.86
CA THR A 27 1.04 -14.60 -15.00
C THR A 27 1.08 -16.11 -15.17
N ILE A 28 1.22 -16.84 -14.07
CA ILE A 28 1.28 -18.30 -14.01
C ILE A 28 0.26 -18.87 -13.02
N SER A 29 -0.05 -20.15 -13.13
CA SER A 29 -0.65 -20.88 -12.02
C SER A 29 0.32 -20.94 -10.86
N CYS A 30 -0.15 -20.69 -9.64
CA CYS A 30 0.74 -20.51 -8.50
C CYS A 30 1.40 -21.81 -8.05
N PRO A 31 2.72 -21.97 -8.16
CA PRO A 31 3.41 -23.17 -7.70
C PRO A 31 3.52 -23.26 -6.17
N PHE A 32 3.08 -22.26 -5.45
CA PHE A 32 3.22 -22.17 -4.00
C PHE A 32 1.96 -22.57 -3.24
N CYS A 33 0.78 -22.30 -3.77
CA CYS A 33 -0.51 -22.66 -3.14
C CYS A 33 -1.39 -23.59 -3.98
N GLY A 34 -0.92 -23.99 -5.17
CA GLY A 34 -1.67 -24.86 -6.08
C GLY A 34 -2.78 -24.16 -6.85
N ASP A 35 -2.93 -22.83 -6.65
CA ASP A 35 -3.90 -21.97 -7.33
C ASP A 35 -5.38 -22.40 -7.16
N SER A 36 -6.25 -21.89 -7.99
CA SER A 36 -7.67 -22.22 -8.05
C SER A 36 -7.88 -23.58 -8.72
N PRO A 37 -8.92 -24.35 -8.33
CA PRO A 37 -9.35 -25.54 -9.06
C PRO A 37 -9.69 -25.26 -10.53
N ASN A 38 -9.96 -23.99 -10.88
CA ASN A 38 -10.23 -23.60 -12.25
C ASN A 38 -8.91 -23.41 -13.02
N PRO A 39 -8.61 -24.26 -14.05
CA PRO A 39 -7.35 -24.19 -14.79
C PRO A 39 -7.18 -22.92 -15.62
N HIS A 40 -8.24 -22.13 -15.80
CA HIS A 40 -8.21 -20.86 -16.52
C HIS A 40 -7.84 -19.67 -15.61
N THR A 41 -7.90 -19.83 -14.30
CA THR A 41 -7.59 -18.78 -13.33
C THR A 41 -6.13 -18.88 -12.88
N ARG A 42 -5.35 -17.81 -13.08
CA ARG A 42 -3.95 -17.74 -12.70
C ARG A 42 -3.75 -16.53 -11.79
N HIS A 43 -3.27 -16.76 -10.60
CA HIS A 43 -3.19 -15.71 -9.58
C HIS A 43 -1.76 -15.32 -9.21
N CYS A 44 -0.75 -16.05 -9.71
CA CYS A 44 0.64 -15.73 -9.44
C CYS A 44 1.24 -14.89 -10.57
N ASN A 45 1.71 -13.70 -10.23
CA ASN A 45 2.39 -12.80 -11.15
C ASN A 45 3.87 -12.74 -10.81
N ILE A 46 4.70 -12.88 -11.82
CA ILE A 46 6.15 -12.76 -11.71
C ILE A 46 6.59 -11.59 -12.57
N ARG A 47 7.28 -10.63 -11.98
CA ARG A 47 7.87 -9.51 -12.69
C ARG A 47 9.31 -9.82 -13.05
N VAL A 48 9.61 -9.69 -14.33
CA VAL A 48 10.98 -9.73 -14.85
C VAL A 48 11.20 -8.47 -15.66
N SER A 49 11.76 -7.45 -15.04
CA SER A 49 11.94 -6.14 -15.66
C SER A 49 12.96 -6.15 -16.80
N LYS A 50 12.83 -5.20 -17.73
CA LYS A 50 13.81 -5.01 -18.81
C LYS A 50 15.15 -4.44 -18.30
N ASN A 51 15.10 -3.65 -17.24
CA ASN A 51 16.21 -2.84 -16.73
C ASN A 51 16.93 -3.47 -15.52
N ASP A 52 16.83 -4.79 -15.34
CA ASP A 52 17.44 -5.56 -14.25
C ASP A 52 17.07 -5.11 -12.82
N ASP A 53 16.05 -4.26 -12.70
CA ASP A 53 15.41 -3.90 -11.43
C ASP A 53 14.50 -5.04 -10.96
N ALA A 54 14.11 -5.00 -9.73
CA ALA A 54 13.42 -6.00 -8.92
C ALA A 54 12.71 -7.15 -9.64
N LEU A 55 13.17 -8.36 -9.39
CA LEU A 55 12.43 -9.58 -9.64
C LEU A 55 11.42 -9.78 -8.52
N ILE A 56 10.14 -9.78 -8.86
CA ILE A 56 9.06 -9.84 -7.88
C ILE A 56 8.17 -11.04 -8.18
N VAL A 57 7.76 -11.73 -7.13
CA VAL A 57 6.69 -12.72 -7.16
C VAL A 57 5.52 -12.24 -6.31
N HIS A 58 4.31 -12.34 -6.82
CA HIS A 58 3.10 -11.98 -6.08
C HIS A 58 1.94 -12.88 -6.47
N CYS A 59 1.37 -13.57 -5.49
CA CYS A 59 0.16 -14.35 -5.65
C CYS A 59 -1.01 -13.62 -4.99
N PHE A 60 -2.09 -13.42 -5.75
CA PHE A 60 -3.31 -12.76 -5.26
C PHE A 60 -4.23 -13.69 -4.44
N GLN A 61 -3.89 -14.96 -4.28
CA GLN A 61 -4.63 -15.85 -3.39
C GLN A 61 -4.33 -15.48 -1.92
N LEU A 62 -5.37 -15.20 -1.15
CA LEU A 62 -5.29 -14.74 0.24
C LEU A 62 -4.47 -15.65 1.17
N LYS A 63 -4.49 -16.95 0.91
CA LYS A 63 -3.75 -17.96 1.69
C LYS A 63 -2.30 -18.17 1.22
N CYS A 64 -1.90 -17.53 0.12
CA CYS A 64 -0.57 -17.72 -0.44
C CYS A 64 0.46 -16.80 0.21
N THR A 65 1.58 -17.39 0.61
CA THR A 65 2.71 -16.64 1.19
C THR A 65 3.73 -16.19 0.14
N ALA A 66 3.51 -16.49 -1.14
CA ALA A 66 4.41 -16.15 -2.22
C ALA A 66 4.19 -14.70 -2.68
N SER A 67 4.75 -13.77 -1.92
CA SER A 67 4.72 -12.36 -2.27
C SER A 67 5.98 -11.67 -1.76
N GLY A 68 6.63 -10.91 -2.64
CA GLY A 68 7.82 -10.13 -2.33
C GLY A 68 8.91 -10.23 -3.39
N ILE A 69 10.13 -9.85 -3.01
CA ILE A 69 11.31 -9.98 -3.87
C ILE A 69 11.63 -11.45 -4.07
N MET A 70 11.80 -11.86 -5.33
CA MET A 70 12.17 -13.23 -5.66
C MET A 70 13.53 -13.57 -5.02
N ASN A 71 13.64 -14.78 -4.50
CA ASN A 71 14.86 -15.30 -3.86
C ASN A 71 15.04 -16.78 -4.18
N LYS A 72 16.16 -17.35 -3.74
CA LYS A 72 16.49 -18.77 -3.91
C LYS A 72 15.39 -19.72 -3.44
N SER A 73 14.71 -19.42 -2.32
CA SER A 73 13.62 -20.28 -1.83
C SER A 73 12.42 -20.32 -2.79
N HIS A 74 12.11 -19.20 -3.46
CA HIS A 74 11.11 -19.19 -4.52
C HIS A 74 11.51 -20.08 -5.69
N LEU A 75 12.76 -19.99 -6.15
CA LEU A 75 13.27 -20.82 -7.25
C LEU A 75 13.19 -22.32 -6.92
N ILE A 76 13.65 -22.72 -5.74
CA ILE A 76 13.59 -24.11 -5.28
C ILE A 76 12.15 -24.63 -5.28
N ARG A 77 11.21 -23.87 -4.72
CA ARG A 77 9.79 -24.23 -4.69
C ARG A 77 9.15 -24.31 -6.09
N MET A 78 9.67 -23.54 -7.04
CA MET A 78 9.32 -23.62 -8.46
C MET A 78 10.02 -24.76 -9.19
N GLY A 79 10.94 -25.49 -8.54
CA GLY A 79 11.74 -26.51 -9.15
C GLY A 79 12.68 -25.96 -10.22
N ILE A 80 13.22 -24.76 -10.01
CA ILE A 80 14.23 -24.10 -10.84
C ILE A 80 15.57 -24.20 -10.08
N LEU A 81 16.44 -25.12 -10.53
CA LEU A 81 17.70 -25.44 -9.85
C LEU A 81 18.94 -24.99 -10.64
N ASP A 82 18.77 -24.06 -11.57
CA ASP A 82 19.84 -23.50 -12.39
C ASP A 82 20.70 -22.51 -11.55
N SER A 83 22.01 -22.75 -11.50
CA SER A 83 22.95 -21.93 -10.70
C SER A 83 23.04 -20.50 -11.19
N ASP A 84 23.06 -20.29 -12.52
CA ASP A 84 23.16 -18.96 -13.12
C ASP A 84 21.92 -18.12 -12.81
N ILE A 85 20.74 -18.76 -12.85
CA ILE A 85 19.47 -18.10 -12.48
C ILE A 85 19.46 -17.79 -11.00
N THR A 86 19.96 -18.69 -10.16
CA THR A 86 20.03 -18.49 -8.71
C THR A 86 20.93 -17.31 -8.36
N GLU A 87 22.12 -17.24 -8.93
CA GLU A 87 23.05 -16.13 -8.73
C GLU A 87 22.47 -14.79 -9.20
N PHE A 88 21.86 -14.78 -10.38
CA PHE A 88 21.16 -13.61 -10.92
C PHE A 88 20.05 -13.12 -10.00
N VAL A 89 19.22 -14.03 -9.46
CA VAL A 89 18.12 -13.70 -8.55
C VAL A 89 18.63 -13.13 -7.23
N GLU A 90 19.67 -13.71 -6.64
CA GLU A 90 20.23 -13.24 -5.37
C GLU A 90 20.98 -11.91 -5.53
N SER A 91 21.72 -11.70 -6.62
CA SER A 91 22.35 -10.42 -6.94
C SER A 91 21.30 -9.32 -7.12
N ASN A 92 20.25 -9.59 -7.88
CA ASN A 92 19.13 -8.66 -8.07
C ASN A 92 18.41 -8.34 -6.75
N ARG A 93 18.25 -9.34 -5.87
CA ARG A 93 17.68 -9.16 -4.54
C ARG A 93 18.52 -8.19 -3.69
N SER A 94 19.83 -8.30 -3.70
CA SER A 94 20.72 -7.41 -2.93
C SER A 94 20.60 -5.96 -3.39
N ILE A 95 20.65 -5.72 -4.70
CA ILE A 95 20.45 -4.39 -5.29
C ILE A 95 19.09 -3.83 -4.91
N THR A 96 18.04 -4.66 -5.00
CA THR A 96 16.68 -4.25 -4.66
C THR A 96 16.56 -3.86 -3.18
N HIS A 97 17.18 -4.61 -2.26
CA HIS A 97 17.18 -4.28 -0.84
C HIS A 97 17.88 -2.95 -0.53
N GLU A 98 18.99 -2.68 -1.21
CA GLU A 98 19.70 -1.41 -1.07
C GLU A 98 18.85 -0.23 -1.53
N LEU A 99 18.24 -0.32 -2.71
CA LEU A 99 17.32 0.70 -3.25
C LEU A 99 16.12 0.92 -2.33
N ILE A 100 15.54 -0.15 -1.78
CA ILE A 100 14.45 -0.06 -0.80
C ILE A 100 14.91 0.68 0.45
N SER A 101 16.08 0.38 0.96
CA SER A 101 16.63 1.03 2.15
C SER A 101 16.83 2.52 1.92
N GLN A 102 17.35 2.91 0.76
CA GLN A 102 17.50 4.31 0.36
C GLN A 102 16.13 5.00 0.25
N GLU A 103 15.14 4.37 -0.40
CA GLU A 103 13.79 4.91 -0.52
C GLU A 103 13.10 5.06 0.85
N LEU A 104 13.26 4.09 1.75
CA LEU A 104 12.68 4.14 3.09
C LEU A 104 13.27 5.26 3.95
N SER A 105 14.51 5.66 3.70
CA SER A 105 15.17 6.79 4.39
C SER A 105 14.89 8.15 3.75
N THR A 106 14.33 8.17 2.54
CA THR A 106 14.02 9.41 1.83
C THR A 106 12.79 10.09 2.42
N GLU A 107 12.93 11.35 2.77
CA GLU A 107 11.82 12.23 3.14
C GLU A 107 11.83 13.45 2.23
N ILE A 108 10.70 13.70 1.55
CA ILE A 108 10.54 14.81 0.63
C ILE A 108 9.37 15.67 1.13
N LYS A 109 9.64 16.97 1.26
CA LYS A 109 8.61 17.95 1.60
C LYS A 109 8.10 18.62 0.33
N TYR A 110 6.81 18.54 0.11
CA TYR A 110 6.13 19.22 -0.98
C TYR A 110 5.29 20.37 -0.46
N ASN A 111 5.19 21.43 -1.28
CA ASN A 111 4.15 22.44 -1.09
C ASN A 111 2.80 21.85 -1.54
N ILE A 112 1.80 21.90 -0.66
CA ILE A 112 0.44 21.41 -0.92
C ILE A 112 -0.60 22.53 -0.98
N GLU A 113 -0.18 23.78 -0.99
CA GLU A 113 -1.05 24.95 -1.17
C GLU A 113 -1.45 25.10 -2.64
N THR A 114 -2.17 24.11 -3.13
CA THR A 114 -2.64 24.06 -4.51
C THR A 114 -3.83 24.98 -4.74
N LYS A 115 -4.11 25.31 -6.01
CA LYS A 115 -5.33 26.02 -6.41
C LYS A 115 -6.55 25.25 -5.92
N GLU A 116 -7.57 26.01 -5.53
CA GLU A 116 -8.85 25.45 -5.11
C GLU A 116 -9.59 24.79 -6.29
N ASP A 117 -10.35 23.73 -5.98
CA ASP A 117 -11.22 23.03 -6.90
C ASP A 117 -12.53 22.69 -6.20
N SER A 118 -13.59 23.39 -6.56
CA SER A 118 -14.89 23.29 -5.89
C SER A 118 -15.46 21.87 -5.90
N GLU A 119 -15.31 21.12 -6.98
CA GLU A 119 -15.81 19.73 -7.05
C GLU A 119 -15.03 18.82 -6.09
N VAL A 120 -13.73 19.04 -5.92
CA VAL A 120 -12.91 18.30 -4.95
C VAL A 120 -13.31 18.69 -3.53
N GLN A 121 -13.55 19.97 -3.26
CA GLN A 121 -14.03 20.46 -1.96
C GLN A 121 -15.39 19.86 -1.60
N ASP A 122 -16.35 19.89 -2.52
CA ASP A 122 -17.68 19.32 -2.33
C ASP A 122 -17.60 17.80 -2.07
N TYR A 123 -16.77 17.09 -2.86
CA TYR A 123 -16.57 15.67 -2.66
C TYR A 123 -15.96 15.37 -1.30
N PHE A 124 -14.91 16.12 -0.89
CA PHE A 124 -14.27 15.97 0.40
C PHE A 124 -15.26 16.24 1.55
N HIS A 125 -16.00 17.35 1.47
CA HIS A 125 -17.02 17.70 2.46
C HIS A 125 -18.11 16.63 2.55
N LYS A 126 -18.59 16.12 1.42
CA LYS A 126 -19.56 15.02 1.38
C LYS A 126 -19.07 13.79 2.13
N ARG A 127 -17.78 13.45 1.99
CA ARG A 127 -17.17 12.25 2.58
C ARG A 127 -16.77 12.43 4.05
N THR A 128 -16.36 13.61 4.48
CA THR A 128 -15.79 13.82 5.82
C THR A 128 -16.57 14.79 6.70
N LYS A 129 -17.51 15.56 6.13
CA LYS A 129 -18.17 16.69 6.78
C LYS A 129 -17.24 17.82 7.22
N LEU A 130 -15.98 17.79 6.81
CA LEU A 130 -15.00 18.82 7.07
C LEU A 130 -14.87 19.76 5.86
N GLU A 131 -14.58 21.02 6.13
CA GLU A 131 -14.15 21.97 5.11
C GLU A 131 -12.69 21.70 4.73
N LEU A 132 -12.37 21.70 3.44
CA LEU A 132 -11.02 21.46 2.93
C LEU A 132 -10.14 22.73 3.07
N SER A 133 -10.00 23.22 4.28
CA SER A 133 -9.15 24.38 4.60
C SER A 133 -7.67 24.02 4.50
N ILE A 134 -6.80 25.05 4.48
CA ILE A 134 -5.34 24.86 4.47
C ILE A 134 -4.85 24.06 5.69
N ASN A 135 -5.47 24.24 6.85
CA ASN A 135 -5.14 23.49 8.05
C ASN A 135 -5.48 22.01 7.90
N VAL A 136 -6.61 21.69 7.29
CA VAL A 136 -7.04 20.31 6.99
C VAL A 136 -6.13 19.70 5.93
N LYS A 137 -5.81 20.45 4.87
CA LYS A 137 -4.85 19.98 3.85
C LYS A 137 -3.49 19.65 4.47
N ASN A 138 -2.96 20.51 5.31
CA ASN A 138 -1.69 20.28 5.99
C ASN A 138 -1.74 19.10 6.97
N LYS A 139 -2.80 19.02 7.79
CA LYS A 139 -2.99 17.91 8.77
C LYS A 139 -3.02 16.55 8.10
N TYR A 140 -3.71 16.44 6.97
CA TYR A 140 -3.94 15.19 6.25
C TYR A 140 -3.11 15.05 4.97
N ARG A 141 -2.19 15.99 4.70
CA ARG A 141 -1.32 16.00 3.52
C ARG A 141 -2.10 15.85 2.21
N ILE A 142 -3.17 16.63 2.07
CA ILE A 142 -4.11 16.55 0.96
C ILE A 142 -3.66 17.46 -0.19
N VAL A 143 -3.63 16.91 -1.38
CA VAL A 143 -3.45 17.61 -2.65
C VAL A 143 -4.82 17.77 -3.30
N GLU A 144 -5.33 18.98 -3.32
CA GLU A 144 -6.65 19.30 -3.85
C GLU A 144 -6.66 19.37 -5.39
N ASN A 145 -5.60 19.91 -5.99
CA ASN A 145 -5.48 20.08 -7.43
C ASN A 145 -4.14 19.54 -7.92
N LEU A 146 -4.17 18.42 -8.64
CA LEU A 146 -2.97 17.70 -9.06
C LEU A 146 -2.10 18.52 -10.03
N ARG A 147 -2.69 19.24 -10.98
CA ARG A 147 -1.94 20.07 -11.94
C ARG A 147 -1.22 21.21 -11.23
N SER A 148 -1.93 21.91 -10.33
CA SER A 148 -1.33 22.94 -9.50
C SER A 148 -0.22 22.38 -8.61
N PHE A 149 -0.40 21.17 -8.05
CA PHE A 149 0.65 20.50 -7.27
C PHE A 149 1.93 20.26 -8.07
N VAL A 150 1.80 19.79 -9.32
CA VAL A 150 2.96 19.61 -10.21
C VAL A 150 3.63 20.93 -10.52
N GLU A 151 2.85 21.98 -10.79
CA GLU A 151 3.36 23.31 -11.13
C GLU A 151 4.18 23.93 -9.99
N ILE A 152 3.64 23.93 -8.77
CA ILE A 152 4.30 24.54 -7.60
C ILE A 152 5.49 23.72 -7.08
N ASN A 153 5.56 22.42 -7.41
CA ASN A 153 6.65 21.54 -7.02
C ASN A 153 7.54 21.10 -8.20
N LYS A 154 7.52 21.87 -9.29
CA LYS A 154 8.24 21.52 -10.54
C LYS A 154 9.74 21.28 -10.36
N ASP A 155 10.36 21.99 -9.41
CA ASP A 155 11.80 21.89 -9.14
C ASP A 155 12.15 20.73 -8.18
N THR A 156 11.15 20.19 -7.49
CA THR A 156 11.31 19.07 -6.55
C THR A 156 10.91 17.73 -7.16
N LEU A 157 9.93 17.75 -8.08
CA LEU A 157 9.44 16.54 -8.73
C LEU A 157 10.35 16.15 -9.91
N PRO A 158 10.76 14.89 -10.04
CA PRO A 158 11.45 14.39 -11.23
C PRO A 158 10.60 14.55 -12.51
N ASP A 159 11.23 14.83 -13.66
CA ASP A 159 10.50 15.07 -14.93
C ASP A 159 9.58 13.91 -15.30
N LEU A 160 10.09 12.67 -15.20
CA LEU A 160 9.30 11.47 -15.51
C LEU A 160 8.06 11.36 -14.61
N VAL A 161 8.13 11.86 -13.37
CA VAL A 161 6.99 11.86 -12.44
C VAL A 161 6.00 12.95 -12.81
N LYS A 162 6.49 14.14 -13.17
CA LYS A 162 5.65 15.26 -13.64
C LYS A 162 4.81 14.82 -14.84
N ASP A 163 5.44 14.24 -15.84
CA ASP A 163 4.76 13.77 -17.06
C ASP A 163 3.66 12.76 -16.70
N LYS A 164 3.96 11.77 -15.86
CA LYS A 164 2.97 10.77 -15.46
C LYS A 164 1.79 11.34 -14.68
N LEU A 165 2.04 12.34 -13.83
CA LEU A 165 0.97 12.97 -13.06
C LEU A 165 0.10 13.88 -13.94
N LEU A 166 0.72 14.58 -14.92
CA LEU A 166 0.00 15.42 -15.87
C LEU A 166 -0.80 14.61 -16.90
N ASP A 167 -0.32 13.43 -17.29
CA ASP A 167 -1.03 12.48 -18.15
C ASP A 167 -2.25 11.85 -17.47
N TYR A 168 -2.34 11.96 -16.14
CA TYR A 168 -3.48 11.43 -15.38
C TYR A 168 -4.67 12.40 -15.46
N ASN A 169 -5.56 12.16 -16.44
CA ASN A 169 -6.69 13.04 -16.76
C ASN A 169 -7.96 12.81 -15.92
N VAL A 170 -7.85 12.10 -14.78
CA VAL A 170 -9.00 11.88 -13.91
C VAL A 170 -8.98 12.90 -12.78
N LYS A 171 -10.06 13.69 -12.64
CA LYS A 171 -10.20 14.62 -11.53
C LYS A 171 -10.16 13.84 -10.21
N SER A 172 -9.25 14.21 -9.32
CA SER A 172 -8.94 13.41 -8.13
C SER A 172 -8.48 14.26 -6.97
N ILE A 173 -8.76 13.80 -5.76
CA ILE A 173 -8.12 14.27 -4.54
C ILE A 173 -6.91 13.38 -4.24
N GLY A 174 -5.78 13.97 -3.87
CA GLY A 174 -4.53 13.28 -3.57
C GLY A 174 -4.22 13.23 -2.08
N PHE A 175 -3.57 12.14 -1.64
CA PHE A 175 -3.10 11.94 -0.27
C PHE A 175 -1.63 11.56 -0.29
N LEU A 176 -0.76 12.45 0.19
CA LEU A 176 0.68 12.19 0.28
C LEU A 176 0.99 11.32 1.49
N ASN A 177 1.82 10.29 1.31
CA ASN A 177 2.31 9.53 2.44
C ASN A 177 3.26 10.37 3.34
N PRO A 178 3.57 9.95 4.57
CA PRO A 178 4.37 10.74 5.53
C PRO A 178 5.73 11.18 5.00
N THR A 179 6.35 10.38 4.15
CA THR A 179 7.69 10.66 3.61
C THR A 179 7.67 11.43 2.29
N GLY A 180 6.49 11.73 1.73
CA GLY A 180 6.39 12.39 0.43
C GLY A 180 6.84 11.53 -0.76
N THR A 181 7.11 10.26 -0.56
CA THR A 181 7.59 9.38 -1.66
C THR A 181 6.48 8.85 -2.55
N ASN A 182 5.24 8.94 -2.10
CA ASN A 182 4.07 8.43 -2.82
C ASN A 182 2.85 9.33 -2.66
N ILE A 183 2.02 9.36 -3.67
CA ILE A 183 0.69 9.96 -3.63
C ILE A 183 -0.37 8.91 -3.99
N LEU A 184 -1.42 8.85 -3.21
CA LEU A 184 -2.63 8.08 -3.48
C LEU A 184 -3.68 9.04 -4.03
N LEU A 185 -4.14 8.82 -5.25
CA LEU A 185 -5.21 9.58 -5.89
C LEU A 185 -6.53 8.84 -5.78
N ARG A 186 -7.56 9.55 -5.40
CA ARG A 186 -8.94 9.08 -5.41
C ARG A 186 -9.75 9.95 -6.37
N SER A 187 -10.38 9.32 -7.38
CA SER A 187 -11.29 10.04 -8.28
C SER A 187 -12.47 10.62 -7.52
N VAL A 188 -12.87 11.82 -7.88
CA VAL A 188 -14.06 12.49 -7.32
C VAL A 188 -15.32 12.20 -8.11
N ASP A 189 -15.19 11.54 -9.26
CA ASP A 189 -16.28 11.04 -10.08
C ASP A 189 -16.84 9.71 -9.58
N ASP A 190 -17.90 9.23 -10.20
CA ASP A 190 -18.58 7.98 -9.86
C ASP A 190 -17.75 6.72 -10.17
N THR A 191 -16.61 6.86 -10.85
CA THR A 191 -15.76 5.71 -11.23
C THR A 191 -15.08 5.05 -10.04
N LYS A 192 -15.02 5.71 -8.88
CA LYS A 192 -14.42 5.22 -7.63
C LYS A 192 -12.99 4.69 -7.79
N ARG A 193 -12.22 5.23 -8.73
CA ARG A 193 -10.87 4.77 -9.01
C ARG A 193 -9.87 5.20 -7.93
N PHE A 194 -9.01 4.27 -7.57
CA PHE A 194 -7.81 4.55 -6.79
C PHE A 194 -6.58 4.36 -7.66
N MET A 195 -5.67 5.31 -7.60
CA MET A 195 -4.38 5.20 -8.28
C MET A 195 -3.26 5.62 -7.32
N LYS A 196 -2.17 4.85 -7.30
CA LYS A 196 -0.97 5.17 -6.53
C LYS A 196 0.16 5.52 -7.49
N PHE A 197 0.83 6.64 -7.21
CA PHE A 197 2.03 7.05 -7.93
C PHE A 197 3.21 7.13 -6.97
N SER A 198 4.37 6.62 -7.40
CA SER A 198 5.63 6.99 -6.79
C SER A 198 6.01 8.39 -7.24
N LEU A 199 6.48 9.19 -6.31
CA LEU A 199 7.03 10.52 -6.56
C LEU A 199 8.56 10.49 -6.67
N LEU A 200 9.16 9.30 -6.68
CA LEU A 200 10.58 9.06 -6.89
C LEU A 200 10.86 8.58 -8.32
N ASP A 201 12.05 8.90 -8.81
CA ASP A 201 12.50 8.49 -10.15
C ASP A 201 12.56 6.97 -10.32
N ASN A 202 12.91 6.24 -9.26
CA ASN A 202 12.95 4.78 -9.21
C ASN A 202 11.58 4.11 -9.16
N SER A 203 10.65 4.64 -9.90
CA SER A 203 9.22 4.29 -9.88
C SER A 203 8.88 2.81 -10.07
N ASN A 204 9.81 2.00 -10.56
CA ASN A 204 9.55 0.59 -10.85
C ASN A 204 9.67 -0.32 -9.62
N ILE A 205 10.49 0.06 -8.64
CA ILE A 205 10.69 -0.70 -7.40
C ILE A 205 9.67 -0.27 -6.35
N SER A 206 9.44 1.03 -6.22
CA SER A 206 8.54 1.61 -5.22
C SER A 206 7.09 1.16 -5.35
N ARG A 207 6.63 0.89 -6.58
CA ARG A 207 5.23 0.50 -6.82
C ARG A 207 4.79 -0.78 -6.11
N PHE A 208 5.71 -1.69 -5.82
CA PHE A 208 5.34 -3.04 -5.35
C PHE A 208 5.94 -3.43 -4.00
N ILE A 209 7.01 -2.78 -3.60
CA ILE A 209 7.81 -3.24 -2.45
C ILE A 209 7.81 -2.22 -1.31
N THR A 210 7.82 -0.94 -1.62
CA THR A 210 8.06 0.13 -0.64
C THR A 210 6.97 1.18 -0.53
N HIS A 211 5.78 0.91 -1.07
CA HIS A 211 4.68 1.82 -0.84
C HIS A 211 4.41 1.94 0.66
N LYS A 212 5.07 2.92 1.28
CA LYS A 212 4.63 3.36 2.59
C LYS A 212 3.16 3.75 2.44
N PRO A 213 2.28 3.20 3.27
CA PRO A 213 0.88 3.53 3.21
C PRO A 213 0.68 5.02 3.47
N TYR A 214 -0.44 5.55 3.03
CA TYR A 214 -0.90 6.80 3.57
C TYR A 214 -1.12 6.59 5.08
N ALA A 215 -0.42 7.34 5.89
CA ALA A 215 -0.49 7.25 7.33
C ALA A 215 -0.33 8.64 7.95
N ILE A 216 -0.93 8.85 9.09
CA ILE A 216 -0.75 10.06 9.90
C ILE A 216 -0.16 9.61 11.24
N GLU A 217 0.98 10.13 11.57
CA GLU A 217 1.60 9.96 12.87
C GLU A 217 1.41 11.25 13.67
N ARG A 218 0.74 11.16 14.79
CA ARG A 218 0.72 12.24 15.75
C ARG A 218 2.02 12.15 16.52
N ALA A 219 2.92 13.08 16.25
CA ALA A 219 4.16 13.20 17.00
C ALA A 219 3.84 13.37 18.49
N ASN A 220 4.16 12.37 19.27
CA ASN A 220 4.12 12.43 20.71
C ASN A 220 5.42 11.90 21.26
N ASP A 221 6.07 12.72 22.06
CA ASP A 221 7.29 12.34 22.77
C ASP A 221 7.03 11.26 23.83
N TYR A 222 5.76 10.98 24.12
CA TYR A 222 5.36 9.99 25.13
C TYR A 222 4.20 9.13 24.59
N LEU A 223 4.50 7.85 24.32
CA LEU A 223 3.49 6.85 24.05
C LEU A 223 2.91 6.39 25.39
N ASP A 224 1.62 6.55 25.55
CA ASP A 224 0.85 6.09 26.71
C ASP A 224 -0.02 4.87 26.36
N ASP A 225 -0.80 4.38 27.32
CA ASP A 225 -1.70 3.25 27.11
C ASP A 225 -2.84 3.55 26.10
N ASN A 226 -3.02 4.82 25.71
CA ASN A 226 -3.99 5.27 24.70
C ASN A 226 -3.36 5.43 23.31
N SER A 227 -2.13 5.00 23.13
CA SER A 227 -1.44 5.07 21.84
C SER A 227 -1.66 3.79 21.05
N TYR A 228 -2.52 3.86 20.04
CA TYR A 228 -2.90 2.73 19.20
C TYR A 228 -2.29 2.86 17.80
N ILE A 229 -2.02 1.72 17.17
CA ILE A 229 -1.90 1.65 15.72
C ILE A 229 -3.31 1.44 15.17
N THR A 230 -3.90 2.45 14.58
CA THR A 230 -5.23 2.37 13.98
C THR A 230 -5.13 2.10 12.49
N ILE A 231 -5.80 1.08 12.00
CA ILE A 231 -5.78 0.65 10.60
C ILE A 231 -7.17 0.83 10.02
N CYS A 232 -7.27 1.59 8.93
CA CYS A 232 -8.49 1.82 8.17
C CYS A 232 -8.28 1.43 6.71
N GLU A 233 -9.32 1.10 5.95
CA GLU A 233 -9.14 0.67 4.56
C GLU A 233 -8.78 1.81 3.62
N GLY A 234 -9.38 2.98 3.79
CA GLY A 234 -9.17 4.15 2.94
C GLY A 234 -8.73 5.41 3.68
N PRO A 235 -8.22 6.44 2.97
CA PRO A 235 -7.87 7.72 3.57
C PRO A 235 -9.05 8.44 4.21
N PHE A 236 -10.23 8.37 3.61
CA PHE A 236 -11.45 8.97 4.17
C PHE A 236 -11.88 8.29 5.46
N ASP A 237 -11.78 6.95 5.53
CA ASP A 237 -12.04 6.17 6.73
C ASP A 237 -11.09 6.55 7.84
N LEU A 238 -9.82 6.76 7.47
CA LEU A 238 -8.79 7.24 8.39
C LEU A 238 -9.14 8.62 8.94
N ILE A 239 -9.49 9.58 8.08
CA ILE A 239 -9.86 10.94 8.48
C ILE A 239 -11.09 10.92 9.41
N ASN A 240 -12.15 10.21 9.01
CA ASN A 240 -13.37 10.13 9.81
C ASN A 240 -13.12 9.44 11.14
N THR A 241 -12.28 8.40 11.16
CA THR A 241 -11.91 7.74 12.42
C THR A 241 -11.14 8.68 13.34
N MET A 242 -10.21 9.46 12.80
CA MET A 242 -9.46 10.45 13.58
C MET A 242 -10.32 11.58 14.13
N GLU A 243 -11.30 12.04 13.36
CA GLU A 243 -12.10 13.20 13.76
C GLU A 243 -13.29 12.82 14.65
N TYR A 244 -13.92 11.68 14.39
CA TYR A 244 -15.21 11.36 14.99
C TYR A 244 -15.23 10.10 15.85
N ILE A 245 -14.35 9.14 15.58
CA ILE A 245 -14.44 7.82 16.25
C ILE A 245 -13.41 7.71 17.38
N MET A 246 -12.18 8.09 17.12
CA MET A 246 -11.06 7.96 18.06
C MET A 246 -10.22 9.25 18.12
N PRO A 247 -10.80 10.43 18.40
CA PRO A 247 -10.07 11.70 18.36
C PRO A 247 -8.93 11.77 19.38
N GLU A 248 -9.02 11.01 20.48
CA GLU A 248 -8.02 10.98 21.55
C GLU A 248 -6.83 10.05 21.26
N ASN A 249 -6.88 9.23 20.20
CA ASN A 249 -5.74 8.37 19.89
C ASN A 249 -4.51 9.21 19.50
N LYS A 250 -3.42 8.98 20.20
CA LYS A 250 -2.14 9.67 20.00
C LYS A 250 -1.14 8.86 19.19
N GLY A 251 -1.56 7.74 18.62
CA GLY A 251 -0.68 6.83 17.89
C GLY A 251 -0.61 7.09 16.39
N ILE A 252 -0.40 6.01 15.66
CA ILE A 252 -0.30 5.99 14.20
C ILE A 252 -1.61 5.56 13.59
N TRP A 253 -2.00 6.26 12.52
CA TRP A 253 -3.16 5.97 11.70
C TRP A 253 -2.70 5.53 10.33
N VAL A 254 -3.14 4.37 9.89
CA VAL A 254 -2.69 3.74 8.65
C VAL A 254 -3.88 3.46 7.75
N SER A 255 -3.82 3.92 6.51
CA SER A 255 -4.81 3.62 5.49
C SER A 255 -4.34 2.50 4.57
N GLY A 256 -5.17 1.51 4.38
CA GLY A 256 -4.96 0.43 3.43
C GLY A 256 -5.49 -0.90 3.96
N THR A 257 -5.80 -1.81 3.03
CA THR A 257 -6.27 -3.14 3.42
C THR A 257 -5.23 -3.86 4.27
N VAL A 258 -5.70 -4.68 5.19
CA VAL A 258 -4.86 -5.45 6.14
C VAL A 258 -3.75 -6.21 5.40
N THR A 259 -4.08 -6.82 4.26
CA THR A 259 -3.14 -7.58 3.45
C THR A 259 -2.04 -6.73 2.84
N ASN A 260 -2.36 -5.53 2.39
CA ASN A 260 -1.42 -4.62 1.76
C ASN A 260 -0.47 -3.94 2.77
N GLN A 261 -0.89 -3.82 4.04
CA GLN A 261 -0.14 -3.13 5.07
C GLN A 261 0.64 -4.06 6.01
N LYS A 262 0.53 -5.37 5.81
CA LYS A 262 1.15 -6.37 6.69
C LYS A 262 2.66 -6.14 6.92
N GLY A 263 3.40 -5.79 5.89
CA GLY A 263 4.84 -5.49 5.99
C GLY A 263 5.13 -4.25 6.83
N PHE A 264 4.38 -3.17 6.60
CA PHE A 264 4.51 -1.93 7.34
C PHE A 264 4.16 -2.12 8.83
N ILE A 265 3.03 -2.79 9.12
CA ILE A 265 2.60 -3.06 10.50
C ILE A 265 3.63 -3.94 11.24
N LYS A 266 4.17 -4.95 10.56
CA LYS A 266 5.26 -5.77 11.14
C LYS A 266 6.51 -4.95 11.45
N ALA A 267 6.86 -3.99 10.61
CA ALA A 267 8.01 -3.12 10.83
C ALA A 267 7.76 -2.19 12.04
N ILE A 268 6.61 -1.53 12.08
CA ILE A 268 6.25 -0.65 13.21
C ILE A 268 6.25 -1.43 14.53
N THR A 269 5.56 -2.56 14.57
CA THR A 269 5.44 -3.36 15.80
C THR A 269 6.75 -4.00 16.25
N LYS A 270 7.76 -4.09 15.38
CA LYS A 270 9.09 -4.60 15.75
C LYS A 270 9.91 -3.61 16.57
N TYR A 271 9.81 -2.32 16.26
CA TYR A 271 10.70 -1.29 16.81
C TYR A 271 9.97 -0.26 17.68
N ASN A 272 8.65 -0.34 17.74
CA ASN A 272 7.84 0.65 18.43
C ASN A 272 7.03 -0.01 19.54
N PRO A 273 6.96 0.64 20.70
CA PRO A 273 6.26 0.13 21.89
C PRO A 273 4.74 0.23 21.79
N TYR A 274 4.15 0.40 20.61
CA TYR A 274 2.70 0.33 20.46
C TYR A 274 2.18 -0.99 20.98
N ARG A 275 1.38 -0.91 22.05
CA ARG A 275 0.87 -2.08 22.73
C ARG A 275 -0.43 -2.60 22.14
N HIS A 276 -1.13 -1.73 21.40
CA HIS A 276 -2.48 -1.99 20.95
C HIS A 276 -2.64 -1.69 19.45
N ILE A 277 -3.44 -2.52 18.78
CA ILE A 277 -3.88 -2.30 17.42
C ILE A 277 -5.39 -2.18 17.41
N VAL A 278 -5.92 -1.20 16.68
CA VAL A 278 -7.33 -1.08 16.34
C VAL A 278 -7.48 -1.22 14.83
N TYR A 279 -8.22 -2.22 14.39
CA TYR A 279 -8.57 -2.40 12.99
C TYR A 279 -10.04 -2.02 12.77
N ILE A 280 -10.25 -0.99 11.98
CA ILE A 280 -11.56 -0.54 11.55
C ILE A 280 -11.88 -1.26 10.24
N ALA A 281 -12.68 -2.30 10.32
CA ALA A 281 -13.01 -3.15 9.19
C ALA A 281 -14.31 -2.70 8.52
N ASP A 282 -14.33 -2.73 7.18
CA ASP A 282 -15.57 -2.61 6.44
C ASP A 282 -16.50 -3.80 6.76
N SER A 283 -17.79 -3.60 6.57
CA SER A 283 -18.81 -4.58 6.97
C SER A 283 -18.71 -5.91 6.23
N ASP A 284 -18.08 -5.94 5.06
CA ASP A 284 -17.93 -7.10 4.18
C ASP A 284 -16.60 -7.87 4.36
N VAL A 285 -15.71 -7.39 5.23
CA VAL A 285 -14.43 -8.06 5.47
C VAL A 285 -14.64 -9.36 6.27
N ASP A 286 -14.17 -10.49 5.72
CA ASP A 286 -14.29 -11.82 6.34
C ASP A 286 -13.43 -11.95 7.61
N ASP A 287 -14.00 -12.46 8.68
CA ASP A 287 -13.32 -12.73 9.96
C ASP A 287 -12.09 -13.62 9.81
N ARG A 288 -12.12 -14.58 8.90
CA ARG A 288 -10.98 -15.47 8.65
C ARG A 288 -9.79 -14.71 8.09
N LEU A 289 -10.05 -13.67 7.28
CA LEU A 289 -9.02 -12.80 6.75
C LEU A 289 -8.37 -11.99 7.87
N ILE A 290 -9.18 -11.40 8.75
CA ILE A 290 -8.72 -10.65 9.91
C ILE A 290 -7.88 -11.53 10.83
N LYS A 291 -8.38 -12.72 11.19
CA LYS A 291 -7.65 -13.69 12.02
C LYS A 291 -6.31 -14.10 11.38
N SER A 292 -6.31 -14.39 10.08
CA SER A 292 -5.10 -14.77 9.35
C SER A 292 -4.05 -13.66 9.35
N PHE A 293 -4.49 -12.41 9.24
CA PHE A 293 -3.60 -11.27 9.27
C PHE A 293 -2.96 -11.09 10.64
N PHE A 294 -3.75 -11.08 11.70
CA PHE A 294 -3.26 -10.81 13.04
C PHE A 294 -2.51 -11.98 13.66
N LYS A 295 -2.69 -13.21 13.16
CA LYS A 295 -1.97 -14.41 13.63
C LYS A 295 -0.45 -14.20 13.70
N ASP A 296 0.12 -13.47 12.74
CA ASP A 296 1.57 -13.29 12.64
C ASP A 296 2.11 -12.14 13.52
N ILE A 297 1.24 -11.30 14.07
CA ILE A 297 1.66 -10.11 14.83
C ILE A 297 1.13 -10.08 16.26
N ARG A 298 0.20 -10.98 16.61
CA ARG A 298 -0.44 -11.02 17.95
C ARG A 298 0.55 -11.09 19.12
N TYR A 299 1.68 -11.76 18.93
CA TYR A 299 2.70 -11.87 19.98
C TYR A 299 3.61 -10.65 20.10
N ARG A 300 3.43 -9.63 19.23
CA ARG A 300 4.20 -8.38 19.27
C ARG A 300 3.43 -7.23 19.90
N VAL A 301 2.15 -7.42 20.12
CA VAL A 301 1.24 -6.43 20.68
C VAL A 301 0.44 -7.04 21.80
N LYS A 302 -0.01 -6.20 22.73
CA LYS A 302 -0.76 -6.65 23.90
C LYS A 302 -2.19 -7.00 23.53
N ASP A 303 -2.86 -6.12 22.81
CA ASP A 303 -4.26 -6.27 22.45
C ASP A 303 -4.51 -5.91 20.99
N ILE A 304 -5.49 -6.58 20.39
CA ILE A 304 -5.99 -6.31 19.05
C ILE A 304 -7.49 -6.13 19.14
N TYR A 305 -7.95 -4.96 18.73
CA TYR A 305 -9.36 -4.60 18.68
C TYR A 305 -9.81 -4.57 17.23
N VAL A 306 -10.97 -5.14 16.96
CA VAL A 306 -11.61 -5.05 15.65
C VAL A 306 -12.91 -4.29 15.81
N VAL A 307 -13.03 -3.18 15.10
CA VAL A 307 -14.23 -2.37 15.06
C VAL A 307 -14.98 -2.71 13.79
N ARG A 308 -16.24 -3.14 13.93
CA ARG A 308 -17.16 -3.37 12.82
C ARG A 308 -18.41 -2.58 13.04
N ASN A 309 -18.89 -1.97 12.00
CA ASN A 309 -20.19 -1.34 12.03
C ASN A 309 -21.19 -2.13 11.15
N LYS A 310 -22.26 -2.60 11.76
CA LYS A 310 -23.35 -3.27 11.04
C LYS A 310 -24.34 -2.29 10.40
N ALA A 311 -24.34 -1.03 10.84
CA ALA A 311 -25.31 -0.02 10.40
C ALA A 311 -24.84 0.74 9.14
N TYR A 312 -23.54 0.78 8.86
CA TYR A 312 -22.96 1.49 7.71
C TYR A 312 -22.13 0.53 6.89
N LYS A 313 -22.19 0.64 5.59
CA LYS A 313 -21.39 -0.18 4.68
C LYS A 313 -19.90 0.16 4.78
N ASP A 314 -19.61 1.42 4.98
CA ASP A 314 -18.28 2.03 4.89
C ASP A 314 -18.05 2.92 6.13
N VAL A 315 -16.89 2.83 6.73
CA VAL A 315 -16.51 3.68 7.88
C VAL A 315 -16.45 5.15 7.49
N GLY A 316 -16.19 5.44 6.21
CA GLY A 316 -16.26 6.79 5.66
C GLY A 316 -17.61 7.48 5.79
N ASP A 317 -18.68 6.73 6.04
CA ASP A 317 -20.03 7.30 6.27
C ASP A 317 -20.34 7.51 7.77
N MET A 318 -19.41 7.14 8.67
CA MET A 318 -19.60 7.25 10.12
C MET A 318 -19.16 8.63 10.63
N THR A 319 -20.06 9.29 11.33
CA THR A 319 -19.82 10.61 11.95
C THR A 319 -20.09 10.61 13.46
N LYS A 320 -20.10 9.44 14.09
CA LYS A 320 -20.36 9.29 15.53
C LYS A 320 -19.41 8.28 16.14
N PRO A 321 -18.99 8.47 17.40
CA PRO A 321 -18.25 7.47 18.15
C PRO A 321 -19.00 6.13 18.15
N ILE A 322 -18.23 5.05 18.06
CA ILE A 322 -18.74 3.68 18.14
C ILE A 322 -18.06 2.95 19.29
N ASP A 323 -18.75 1.99 19.86
CA ASP A 323 -18.17 1.11 20.85
C ASP A 323 -17.10 0.22 20.21
N ILE A 324 -15.96 0.16 20.84
CA ILE A 324 -14.82 -0.67 20.39
C ILE A 324 -14.94 -2.01 21.12
N TYR A 325 -15.14 -3.08 20.38
CA TYR A 325 -15.17 -4.43 20.92
C TYR A 325 -13.79 -5.07 20.81
N LYS A 326 -13.29 -5.58 21.96
CA LYS A 326 -12.08 -6.39 21.96
C LYS A 326 -12.36 -7.70 21.24
N TYR A 327 -11.52 -8.01 20.24
CA TYR A 327 -11.58 -9.26 19.52
C TYR A 327 -10.56 -10.22 20.12
N GLU A 328 -11.01 -11.30 20.75
CA GLU A 328 -10.12 -12.39 21.18
C GLU A 328 -9.74 -13.23 19.96
N ILE A 329 -8.48 -13.18 19.59
CA ILE A 329 -7.88 -13.93 18.46
C ILE A 329 -7.23 -15.21 19.01
#